data_059a8309d23203b41154aad7639aa0da
#
_entry.id   059a8309d23203b41154aad7639aa0da
#
_cell.length_a   1.000
_cell.length_b   1.000
_cell.length_c   1.000
_cell.angle_alpha   90.00
_cell.angle_beta   90.00
_cell.angle_gamma   90.00
#
_symmetry.space_group_name_H-M   'P 1'
#
loop_
_entity.id
_entity.type
_entity.pdbx_description
1 polymer ?
#
loop_
_entity_poly.entity_id
_entity_poly.type
_entity_poly.pdbx_seq_one_letter_code
_entity_poly.pdbx_strand_id
1 'polypeptide(L)'
;MKNMRWLTTILSVALLAVGAPLVGWTGLSEPWLAPDQAMSGRSDAYRVAQQALDGEDWEEAERLFGQVAGQGGADADAALYWQAYAQLKRGRKSTALRTLEALNKSYPESSWIDDARALEVEARGAGGEQVLSASEDDEQLKLYALNSLMNADSEKAIPILNDFLEGNHSLELKKKALFVIAMGDSPAATEILKQIAKGERQPELSVQAIEYLGLQGGAESGRVLEEIYSSSPDPKAKSKALEAMMLGDHKEMVLAAARGEQDVELRGKAVEMLGVMDATAELRELYKTESSPQIKAKLVESFFIADDVDTLTEIARTDADPKLRRKAIEGLGIVDSPQARAELAALYESEQDRDTRGKILEAFMLADDAQALIDVIGSEQDRELRKKALEYLSLMDSDEAMAYLMKVL
;
A
#
# COMPACT_ATOMS: atom_id res chain seq x y z
N MET A 1 -16.33 -2.10 10.51
CA MET A 1 -14.96 -2.57 10.81
C MET A 1 -14.59 -3.87 10.08
N LYS A 2 -15.39 -4.37 9.11
CA LYS A 2 -15.10 -5.58 8.31
C LYS A 2 -14.26 -5.31 7.04
N ASN A 3 -14.31 -4.12 6.47
CA ASN A 3 -13.68 -3.78 5.17
C ASN A 3 -12.16 -3.54 5.22
N MET A 4 -11.51 -3.75 6.38
CA MET A 4 -10.09 -3.40 6.55
C MET A 4 -9.12 -4.53 6.15
N ARG A 5 -9.58 -5.77 5.95
CA ARG A 5 -8.68 -6.89 5.56
C ARG A 5 -8.37 -6.90 4.05
N TRP A 6 -9.30 -6.47 3.20
CA TRP A 6 -9.10 -6.39 1.75
C TRP A 6 -8.31 -5.16 1.32
N LEU A 7 -8.50 -4.03 2.01
CA LEU A 7 -7.68 -2.82 1.80
C LEU A 7 -6.19 -3.07 2.07
N THR A 8 -5.87 -3.92 3.05
CA THR A 8 -4.46 -4.31 3.29
C THR A 8 -3.89 -5.18 2.17
N THR A 9 -4.69 -6.00 1.50
CA THR A 9 -4.22 -6.85 0.39
C THR A 9 -4.07 -6.05 -0.90
N ILE A 10 -4.98 -5.12 -1.20
CA ILE A 10 -4.91 -4.25 -2.39
C ILE A 10 -3.85 -3.15 -2.21
N LEU A 11 -3.73 -2.56 -1.01
CA LEU A 11 -2.63 -1.64 -0.69
C LEU A 11 -1.26 -2.35 -0.72
N SER A 12 -1.18 -3.63 -0.36
CA SER A 12 0.06 -4.40 -0.48
C SER A 12 0.45 -4.67 -1.93
N VAL A 13 -0.52 -4.83 -2.84
CA VAL A 13 -0.24 -5.00 -4.27
C VAL A 13 0.14 -3.66 -4.92
N ALA A 14 -0.46 -2.54 -4.51
CA ALA A 14 -0.07 -1.21 -4.99
C ALA A 14 1.30 -0.76 -4.45
N LEU A 15 1.65 -1.16 -3.20
CA LEU A 15 2.96 -0.88 -2.59
C LEU A 15 4.07 -1.83 -3.09
N LEU A 16 3.75 -3.03 -3.57
CA LEU A 16 4.71 -3.98 -4.16
C LEU A 16 5.09 -3.63 -5.61
N ALA A 17 4.30 -2.82 -6.31
CA ALA A 17 4.64 -2.31 -7.64
C ALA A 17 5.69 -1.18 -7.62
N VAL A 18 5.94 -0.57 -6.46
CA VAL A 18 7.05 0.36 -6.24
C VAL A 18 8.08 -0.39 -5.39
N GLY A 19 9.05 -1.03 -6.02
CA GLY A 19 10.06 -1.92 -5.41
C GLY A 19 10.91 -1.27 -4.31
N ALA A 20 10.28 -0.77 -3.25
CA ALA A 20 10.92 -0.34 -2.03
C ALA A 20 10.74 -1.44 -0.96
N PRO A 21 11.80 -1.90 -0.30
CA PRO A 21 11.68 -2.78 0.84
C PRO A 21 10.83 -2.07 1.91
N LEU A 22 9.83 -2.79 2.45
CA LEU A 22 9.14 -2.40 3.67
C LEU A 22 10.14 -2.38 4.84
N VAL A 23 10.98 -1.39 4.90
CA VAL A 23 11.60 -0.97 6.15
C VAL A 23 10.48 -0.26 6.90
N GLY A 24 10.07 -0.85 8.03
CA GLY A 24 8.88 -0.46 8.77
C GLY A 24 8.76 1.05 8.95
N TRP A 25 7.67 1.59 8.45
CA TRP A 25 7.15 2.88 8.84
C TRP A 25 6.51 2.76 10.24
N THR A 26 7.35 2.56 11.23
CA THR A 26 7.02 2.93 12.59
C THR A 26 7.67 4.27 12.81
N GLY A 27 6.84 5.32 12.78
CA GLY A 27 7.07 6.62 13.33
C GLY A 27 8.48 7.20 13.20
N LEU A 28 8.58 8.45 12.80
CA LEU A 28 9.58 9.32 13.37
C LEU A 28 9.39 9.26 14.89
N SER A 29 9.88 8.17 15.52
CA SER A 29 10.13 8.17 16.94
C SER A 29 11.19 9.24 17.12
N GLU A 30 10.85 10.25 17.88
CA GLU A 30 11.82 11.22 18.36
C GLU A 30 13.09 10.44 18.78
N PRO A 31 14.29 10.88 18.40
CA PRO A 31 15.53 10.10 18.57
C PRO A 31 15.83 9.64 19.99
N TRP A 32 15.05 10.09 20.98
CA TRP A 32 15.20 9.80 22.40
C TRP A 32 14.33 8.67 22.94
N LEU A 33 13.46 8.07 22.12
CA LEU A 33 12.75 6.82 22.46
C LEU A 33 13.49 5.61 21.88
N ALA A 34 14.77 5.43 22.22
CA ALA A 34 15.43 4.15 22.03
C ALA A 34 14.81 3.14 23.01
N PRO A 35 14.31 1.97 22.54
CA PRO A 35 13.81 0.93 23.42
C PRO A 35 14.87 0.52 24.43
N ASP A 36 14.46 0.12 25.65
CA ASP A 36 15.35 -0.38 26.73
C ASP A 36 16.38 -1.43 26.30
N GLN A 37 16.16 -2.10 25.16
CA GLN A 37 17.08 -3.05 24.57
C GLN A 37 18.35 -2.42 23.95
N ALA A 38 18.32 -1.17 23.55
CA ALA A 38 19.48 -0.45 22.99
C ALA A 38 20.50 -0.02 24.08
N MET A 39 20.10 -0.07 25.34
CA MET A 39 20.95 0.34 26.49
C MET A 39 21.73 -0.84 27.10
N SER A 40 21.37 -2.11 26.78
CA SER A 40 22.10 -3.27 27.28
C SER A 40 23.44 -3.40 26.54
N GLY A 41 24.53 -3.06 27.24
CA GLY A 41 25.89 -3.08 26.70
C GLY A 41 26.58 -1.72 26.60
N ARG A 42 25.89 -0.63 26.86
CA ARG A 42 26.49 0.72 26.91
C ARG A 42 27.24 0.96 28.24
N SER A 43 28.31 1.73 28.18
CA SER A 43 29.10 2.11 29.35
C SER A 43 28.32 2.96 30.33
N ASP A 44 28.73 2.95 31.62
CA ASP A 44 28.11 3.80 32.65
C ASP A 44 28.23 5.29 32.29
N ALA A 45 29.33 5.70 31.70
CA ALA A 45 29.56 7.08 31.26
C ALA A 45 28.58 7.48 30.14
N TYR A 46 28.31 6.56 29.20
CA TYR A 46 27.30 6.82 28.15
C TYR A 46 25.89 6.96 28.75
N ARG A 47 25.51 6.11 29.70
CA ARG A 47 24.19 6.19 30.36
C ARG A 47 23.99 7.50 31.13
N VAL A 48 25.04 8.00 31.79
CA VAL A 48 24.99 9.30 32.46
C VAL A 48 24.85 10.45 31.45
N ALA A 49 25.54 10.37 30.30
CA ALA A 49 25.38 11.36 29.23
C ALA A 49 23.98 11.34 28.63
N GLN A 50 23.38 10.14 28.48
CA GLN A 50 21.99 9.98 28.00
C GLN A 50 20.99 10.61 28.97
N GLN A 51 21.17 10.45 30.29
CA GLN A 51 20.29 11.10 31.28
C GLN A 51 20.30 12.63 31.18
N ALA A 52 21.48 13.24 30.93
CA ALA A 52 21.55 14.66 30.68
C ALA A 52 20.84 15.07 29.39
N LEU A 53 20.93 14.27 28.35
CA LEU A 53 20.20 14.45 27.08
C LEU A 53 18.69 14.39 27.29
N ASP A 54 18.20 13.36 27.99
CA ASP A 54 16.79 13.13 28.28
C ASP A 54 16.20 14.24 29.17
N GLY A 55 17.05 14.85 30.02
CA GLY A 55 16.72 16.03 30.84
C GLY A 55 16.83 17.36 30.10
N GLU A 56 17.09 17.37 28.79
CA GLU A 56 17.32 18.53 27.95
C GLU A 56 18.46 19.44 28.47
N ASP A 57 19.36 18.94 29.31
CA ASP A 57 20.55 19.64 29.70
C ASP A 57 21.64 19.53 28.60
N TRP A 58 21.41 20.30 27.53
CA TRP A 58 22.23 20.26 26.32
C TRP A 58 23.70 20.58 26.58
N GLU A 59 24.00 21.38 27.61
CA GLU A 59 25.38 21.74 27.98
C GLU A 59 26.09 20.56 28.63
N GLU A 60 25.44 19.94 29.60
CA GLU A 60 25.99 18.80 30.28
C GLU A 60 26.04 17.55 29.35
N ALA A 61 25.01 17.36 28.50
CA ALA A 61 24.99 16.31 27.48
C ALA A 61 26.16 16.45 26.49
N GLU A 62 26.41 17.68 25.94
CA GLU A 62 27.55 17.91 25.06
C GLU A 62 28.89 17.58 25.75
N ARG A 63 29.04 17.98 27.01
CA ARG A 63 30.26 17.76 27.78
C ARG A 63 30.50 16.26 28.05
N LEU A 64 29.47 15.55 28.50
CA LEU A 64 29.54 14.13 28.86
C LEU A 64 29.74 13.24 27.65
N PHE A 65 28.98 13.45 26.57
CA PHE A 65 29.20 12.71 25.31
C PHE A 65 30.57 12.98 24.71
N GLY A 66 31.08 14.23 24.83
CA GLY A 66 32.45 14.55 24.43
C GLY A 66 33.50 13.77 25.23
N GLN A 67 33.27 13.51 26.51
CA GLN A 67 34.15 12.67 27.33
C GLN A 67 34.09 11.20 26.89
N VAL A 68 32.90 10.64 26.64
CA VAL A 68 32.72 9.27 26.16
C VAL A 68 33.40 9.09 24.80
N ALA A 69 33.18 10.03 23.86
CA ALA A 69 33.81 10.00 22.55
C ALA A 69 35.36 10.04 22.64
N GLY A 70 35.89 10.87 23.54
CA GLY A 70 37.35 11.03 23.76
C GLY A 70 38.00 9.82 24.41
N GLN A 71 37.25 8.96 25.11
CA GLN A 71 37.76 7.71 25.68
C GLN A 71 37.89 6.60 24.62
N GLY A 72 37.21 6.74 23.50
CA GLY A 72 37.12 5.71 22.47
C GLY A 72 36.28 4.49 22.90
N GLY A 73 36.40 3.40 22.16
CA GLY A 73 35.67 2.15 22.45
C GLY A 73 34.32 2.04 21.74
N ALA A 74 33.47 1.11 22.18
CA ALA A 74 32.25 0.74 21.51
C ALA A 74 31.14 1.80 21.50
N ASP A 75 31.25 2.83 22.34
CA ASP A 75 30.25 3.89 22.45
C ASP A 75 30.68 5.21 21.79
N ALA A 76 31.91 5.26 21.26
CA ALA A 76 32.51 6.51 20.83
C ALA A 76 31.81 7.12 19.58
N ASP A 77 31.37 6.27 18.66
CA ASP A 77 30.63 6.67 17.46
C ASP A 77 29.26 7.26 17.83
N ALA A 78 28.48 6.53 18.65
CA ALA A 78 27.20 7.01 19.16
C ALA A 78 27.35 8.29 19.98
N ALA A 79 28.41 8.37 20.79
CA ALA A 79 28.72 9.55 21.59
C ALA A 79 29.02 10.80 20.73
N LEU A 80 29.74 10.64 19.61
CA LEU A 80 29.96 11.73 18.66
C LEU A 80 28.65 12.22 18.04
N TYR A 81 27.76 11.32 17.68
CA TYR A 81 26.44 11.70 17.16
C TYR A 81 25.66 12.55 18.17
N TRP A 82 25.49 12.05 19.40
CA TRP A 82 24.73 12.74 20.43
C TRP A 82 25.41 14.03 20.91
N GLN A 83 26.73 14.08 20.89
CA GLN A 83 27.45 15.34 21.14
C GLN A 83 27.12 16.38 20.08
N ALA A 84 27.12 16.01 18.80
CA ALA A 84 26.76 16.91 17.70
C ALA A 84 25.30 17.39 17.82
N TYR A 85 24.38 16.50 18.19
CA TYR A 85 23.00 16.83 18.45
C TYR A 85 22.83 17.86 19.56
N ALA A 86 23.47 17.65 20.72
CA ALA A 86 23.44 18.59 21.81
C ALA A 86 24.06 19.97 21.43
N GLN A 87 25.13 19.97 20.64
CA GLN A 87 25.73 21.19 20.08
C GLN A 87 24.76 21.96 19.18
N LEU A 88 23.99 21.21 18.35
CA LEU A 88 22.98 21.84 17.48
C LEU A 88 21.83 22.44 18.27
N LYS A 89 21.32 21.75 19.29
CA LYS A 89 20.29 22.30 20.21
C LYS A 89 20.75 23.56 20.95
N ARG A 90 22.04 23.68 21.22
CA ARG A 90 22.67 24.90 21.77
C ARG A 90 22.93 25.99 20.72
N GLY A 91 22.55 25.80 19.45
CA GLY A 91 22.79 26.73 18.36
C GLY A 91 24.24 26.75 17.84
N ARG A 92 25.08 25.81 18.25
CA ARG A 92 26.50 25.74 17.89
C ARG A 92 26.72 24.99 16.57
N LYS A 93 26.05 25.43 15.49
CA LYS A 93 26.02 24.75 14.19
C LYS A 93 27.40 24.38 13.64
N SER A 94 28.35 25.29 13.61
CA SER A 94 29.70 25.04 13.08
C SER A 94 30.50 24.03 13.91
N THR A 95 30.20 23.89 15.20
CA THR A 95 30.83 22.92 16.08
C THR A 95 30.21 21.56 15.85
N ALA A 96 28.89 21.48 15.75
CA ALA A 96 28.15 20.24 15.41
C ALA A 96 28.64 19.64 14.08
N LEU A 97 28.77 20.46 13.03
CA LEU A 97 29.28 19.99 11.73
C LEU A 97 30.69 19.38 11.83
N ARG A 98 31.59 19.98 12.61
CA ARG A 98 32.93 19.41 12.83
C ARG A 98 32.91 18.10 13.61
N THR A 99 31.99 17.97 14.56
CA THR A 99 31.82 16.73 15.32
C THR A 99 31.26 15.61 14.43
N LEU A 100 30.31 15.92 13.53
CA LEU A 100 29.78 14.97 12.54
C LEU A 100 30.85 14.55 11.52
N GLU A 101 31.68 15.49 11.06
CA GLU A 101 32.83 15.17 10.20
C GLU A 101 33.82 14.22 10.89
N ALA A 102 34.07 14.42 12.19
CA ALA A 102 34.91 13.53 12.97
C ALA A 102 34.30 12.11 13.09
N LEU A 103 32.99 11.99 13.27
CA LEU A 103 32.26 10.71 13.25
C LEU A 103 32.46 10.01 11.90
N ASN A 104 32.13 10.68 10.79
CA ASN A 104 32.24 10.12 9.44
C ASN A 104 33.66 9.64 9.12
N LYS A 105 34.67 10.40 9.54
CA LYS A 105 36.07 10.08 9.28
C LYS A 105 36.62 8.93 10.14
N SER A 106 36.21 8.89 11.42
CA SER A 106 36.79 7.95 12.38
C SER A 106 36.02 6.63 12.44
N TYR A 107 34.74 6.63 12.10
CA TYR A 107 33.84 5.49 12.20
C TYR A 107 32.96 5.33 10.94
N PRO A 108 33.54 5.14 9.74
CA PRO A 108 32.79 5.12 8.47
C PRO A 108 31.78 3.96 8.37
N GLU A 109 31.97 2.90 9.15
CA GLU A 109 31.06 1.74 9.19
C GLU A 109 30.05 1.79 10.38
N SER A 110 29.97 2.92 11.08
CA SER A 110 29.05 3.08 12.21
C SER A 110 27.59 3.08 11.73
N SER A 111 26.72 2.46 12.52
CA SER A 111 25.27 2.53 12.31
C SER A 111 24.66 3.95 12.46
N TRP A 112 25.44 4.88 13.02
CA TRP A 112 25.05 6.28 13.21
C TRP A 112 25.37 7.19 12.01
N ILE A 113 25.98 6.67 10.96
CA ILE A 113 26.37 7.49 9.79
C ILE A 113 25.17 8.11 9.10
N ASP A 114 24.08 7.37 8.94
CA ASP A 114 22.89 7.89 8.27
C ASP A 114 22.18 8.95 9.12
N ASP A 115 22.09 8.72 10.43
CA ASP A 115 21.54 9.74 11.37
C ASP A 115 22.45 10.98 11.43
N ALA A 116 23.76 10.79 11.39
CA ALA A 116 24.73 11.89 11.36
C ALA A 116 24.59 12.76 10.11
N ARG A 117 24.35 12.15 8.95
CA ARG A 117 24.06 12.88 7.70
C ARG A 117 22.77 13.69 7.78
N ALA A 118 21.70 13.12 8.35
CA ALA A 118 20.45 13.83 8.57
C ALA A 118 20.65 15.05 9.48
N LEU A 119 21.39 14.88 10.57
CA LEU A 119 21.72 15.96 11.51
C LEU A 119 22.62 17.04 10.87
N GLU A 120 23.53 16.65 9.97
CA GLU A 120 24.36 17.58 9.21
C GLU A 120 23.53 18.49 8.31
N VAL A 121 22.50 17.94 7.63
CA VAL A 121 21.56 18.72 6.82
C VAL A 121 20.79 19.71 7.69
N GLU A 122 20.30 19.29 8.87
CA GLU A 122 19.63 20.17 9.84
C GLU A 122 20.58 21.31 10.31
N ALA A 123 21.82 20.97 10.62
CA ALA A 123 22.83 21.93 11.08
C ALA A 123 23.18 23.01 10.02
N ARG A 124 23.21 22.63 8.74
CA ARG A 124 23.50 23.56 7.63
C ARG A 124 22.33 24.50 7.34
N GLY A 125 21.11 24.16 7.76
CA GLY A 125 19.89 24.99 7.65
C GLY A 125 19.22 24.88 6.28
N ALA A 126 17.90 25.11 6.26
CA ALA A 126 17.07 25.12 5.05
C ALA A 126 17.28 26.34 4.13
N GLY A 127 18.47 26.91 4.12
CA GLY A 127 18.90 28.03 3.29
C GLY A 127 20.05 27.56 2.40
N GLY A 128 19.73 26.66 1.46
CA GLY A 128 20.73 26.09 0.59
C GLY A 128 21.10 26.99 -0.57
N GLU A 129 22.24 27.66 -0.48
CA GLU A 129 22.99 27.99 -1.66
C GLU A 129 24.34 27.27 -1.62
N GLN A 130 24.53 26.39 -2.63
CA GLN A 130 25.76 25.72 -3.07
C GLN A 130 26.51 24.87 -2.03
N VAL A 131 26.31 23.57 -2.09
CA VAL A 131 27.38 22.54 -2.23
C VAL A 131 26.74 21.21 -2.62
N LEU A 132 26.64 20.85 -3.86
CA LEU A 132 26.41 19.45 -4.26
C LEU A 132 27.00 19.23 -5.65
N SER A 133 28.21 18.70 -5.70
CA SER A 133 28.80 18.13 -6.91
C SER A 133 29.05 16.64 -6.72
N ALA A 134 28.25 15.86 -7.44
CA ALA A 134 28.49 14.53 -8.02
C ALA A 134 29.15 13.45 -7.16
N SER A 135 28.34 12.71 -6.37
CA SER A 135 28.60 11.30 -6.00
C SER A 135 27.28 10.63 -5.54
N GLU A 136 27.26 9.31 -5.36
CA GLU A 136 26.11 8.57 -4.81
C GLU A 136 25.72 9.09 -3.40
N ASP A 137 26.67 9.59 -2.62
CA ASP A 137 26.45 10.28 -1.34
C ASP A 137 25.57 11.53 -1.49
N ASP A 138 25.62 12.18 -2.64
CA ASP A 138 24.83 13.37 -2.96
C ASP A 138 23.34 13.05 -3.20
N GLU A 139 22.99 11.89 -3.75
CA GLU A 139 21.60 11.47 -3.91
C GLU A 139 20.90 11.19 -2.57
N GLN A 140 21.60 10.56 -1.62
CA GLN A 140 21.05 10.33 -0.28
C GLN A 140 20.80 11.64 0.47
N LEU A 141 21.75 12.58 0.41
CA LEU A 141 21.56 13.90 0.99
C LEU A 141 20.36 14.65 0.39
N LYS A 142 20.15 14.54 -0.92
CA LYS A 142 18.97 15.10 -1.59
C LYS A 142 17.67 14.43 -1.14
N LEU A 143 17.67 13.12 -0.94
CA LEU A 143 16.52 12.39 -0.39
C LEU A 143 16.15 12.89 1.03
N TYR A 144 17.13 13.08 1.90
CA TYR A 144 16.91 13.63 3.24
C TYR A 144 16.39 15.07 3.19
N ALA A 145 16.95 15.91 2.30
CA ALA A 145 16.47 17.27 2.11
C ALA A 145 15.01 17.31 1.63
N LEU A 146 14.65 16.43 0.66
CA LEU A 146 13.27 16.30 0.19
C LEU A 146 12.33 15.83 1.31
N ASN A 147 12.75 14.87 2.15
CA ASN A 147 11.97 14.45 3.31
C ASN A 147 11.75 15.58 4.31
N SER A 148 12.76 16.41 4.54
CA SER A 148 12.65 17.57 5.44
C SER A 148 11.63 18.60 4.93
N LEU A 149 11.47 18.73 3.63
CA LEU A 149 10.48 19.62 3.01
C LEU A 149 9.03 19.14 3.21
N MET A 150 8.78 17.87 3.54
CA MET A 150 7.43 17.37 3.88
C MET A 150 6.84 18.08 5.10
N ASN A 151 7.70 18.51 6.05
CA ASN A 151 7.28 19.19 7.27
C ASN A 151 7.41 20.73 7.15
N ALA A 152 7.83 21.23 5.99
CA ALA A 152 7.97 22.66 5.75
C ALA A 152 6.62 23.30 5.37
N ASP A 153 6.56 24.62 5.46
CA ASP A 153 5.45 25.40 4.94
C ASP A 153 5.28 25.13 3.43
N SER A 154 4.12 24.61 3.03
CA SER A 154 3.84 24.22 1.65
C SER A 154 4.04 25.38 0.66
N GLU A 155 3.67 26.62 1.01
CA GLU A 155 3.85 27.78 0.15
C GLU A 155 5.32 28.04 -0.18
N LYS A 156 6.23 27.71 0.73
CA LYS A 156 7.68 27.85 0.54
C LYS A 156 8.32 26.63 -0.09
N ALA A 157 7.83 25.43 0.22
CA ALA A 157 8.38 24.18 -0.27
C ALA A 157 8.05 23.93 -1.75
N ILE A 158 6.82 24.23 -2.19
CA ILE A 158 6.36 23.96 -3.54
C ILE A 158 7.23 24.60 -4.64
N PRO A 159 7.62 25.89 -4.59
CA PRO A 159 8.51 26.47 -5.59
C PRO A 159 9.86 25.75 -5.69
N ILE A 160 10.45 25.38 -4.53
CA ILE A 160 11.75 24.68 -4.47
C ILE A 160 11.62 23.29 -5.10
N LEU A 161 10.56 22.57 -4.75
CA LEU A 161 10.29 21.22 -5.28
C LEU A 161 9.99 21.28 -6.80
N ASN A 162 9.28 22.30 -7.26
CA ASN A 162 9.01 22.51 -8.65
C ASN A 162 10.31 22.75 -9.47
N ASP A 163 11.19 23.61 -8.99
CA ASP A 163 12.50 23.85 -9.61
C ASP A 163 13.36 22.58 -9.58
N PHE A 164 13.27 21.80 -8.51
CA PHE A 164 13.94 20.51 -8.40
C PHE A 164 13.47 19.52 -9.48
N LEU A 165 12.17 19.43 -9.77
CA LEU A 165 11.63 18.58 -10.83
C LEU A 165 12.18 18.93 -12.22
N GLU A 166 12.43 20.22 -12.49
CA GLU A 166 13.01 20.67 -13.77
C GLU A 166 14.53 20.44 -13.84
N GLY A 167 15.18 20.20 -12.72
CA GLY A 167 16.61 19.93 -12.65
C GLY A 167 17.01 18.58 -13.24
N ASN A 168 18.31 18.44 -13.48
CA ASN A 168 18.91 17.18 -13.95
C ASN A 168 19.17 16.24 -12.74
N HIS A 169 18.11 15.64 -12.23
CA HIS A 169 18.13 14.70 -11.12
C HIS A 169 17.71 13.31 -11.57
N SER A 170 18.07 12.26 -10.79
CA SER A 170 17.62 10.91 -11.07
C SER A 170 16.10 10.80 -10.99
N LEU A 171 15.53 9.82 -11.72
CA LEU A 171 14.09 9.58 -11.71
C LEU A 171 13.56 9.31 -10.30
N GLU A 172 14.35 8.62 -9.47
CA GLU A 172 13.95 8.31 -8.07
C GLU A 172 13.86 9.58 -7.21
N LEU A 173 14.81 10.50 -7.36
CA LEU A 173 14.74 11.79 -6.68
C LEU A 173 13.56 12.64 -7.14
N LYS A 174 13.27 12.65 -8.45
CA LYS A 174 12.10 13.34 -9.00
C LYS A 174 10.79 12.72 -8.51
N LYS A 175 10.68 11.38 -8.44
CA LYS A 175 9.52 10.70 -7.84
C LYS A 175 9.32 11.12 -6.39
N LYS A 176 10.40 11.22 -5.62
CA LYS A 176 10.33 11.66 -4.23
C LYS A 176 9.89 13.11 -4.11
N ALA A 177 10.43 14.01 -4.94
CA ALA A 177 9.99 15.40 -4.95
C ALA A 177 8.50 15.53 -5.31
N LEU A 178 8.04 14.76 -6.31
CA LEU A 178 6.63 14.70 -6.68
C LEU A 178 5.74 14.17 -5.54
N PHE A 179 6.22 13.16 -4.79
CA PHE A 179 5.53 12.67 -3.61
C PHE A 179 5.37 13.77 -2.55
N VAL A 180 6.44 14.53 -2.28
CA VAL A 180 6.39 15.63 -1.30
C VAL A 180 5.42 16.74 -1.77
N ILE A 181 5.39 17.05 -3.07
CA ILE A 181 4.39 17.96 -3.65
C ILE A 181 2.97 17.43 -3.42
N ALA A 182 2.76 16.14 -3.67
CA ALA A 182 1.45 15.50 -3.54
C ALA A 182 0.92 15.49 -2.10
N MET A 183 1.80 15.49 -1.10
CA MET A 183 1.43 15.60 0.32
C MET A 183 1.08 17.04 0.73
N GLY A 184 1.40 18.03 -0.11
CA GLY A 184 1.05 19.43 0.12
C GLY A 184 -0.42 19.69 -0.23
N ASP A 185 -1.18 20.24 0.73
CA ASP A 185 -2.57 20.67 0.52
C ASP A 185 -2.58 22.14 -0.01
N SER A 186 -2.16 22.32 -1.26
CA SER A 186 -2.17 23.63 -1.89
C SER A 186 -2.62 23.58 -3.36
N PRO A 187 -3.32 24.62 -3.86
CA PRO A 187 -3.70 24.70 -5.27
C PRO A 187 -2.51 24.61 -6.23
N ALA A 188 -1.35 25.12 -5.82
CA ALA A 188 -0.12 25.06 -6.61
C ALA A 188 0.40 23.62 -6.75
N ALA A 189 0.32 22.81 -5.68
CA ALA A 189 0.66 21.39 -5.73
C ALA A 189 -0.25 20.63 -6.71
N THR A 190 -1.56 20.83 -6.62
CA THR A 190 -2.54 20.20 -7.52
C THR A 190 -2.30 20.61 -8.98
N GLU A 191 -1.96 21.87 -9.26
CA GLU A 191 -1.67 22.31 -10.64
C GLU A 191 -0.39 21.66 -11.20
N ILE A 192 0.66 21.49 -10.39
CA ILE A 192 1.88 20.77 -10.81
C ILE A 192 1.56 19.30 -11.11
N LEU A 193 0.82 18.64 -10.21
CA LEU A 193 0.40 17.24 -10.42
C LEU A 193 -0.41 17.10 -11.71
N LYS A 194 -1.34 18.01 -11.97
CA LYS A 194 -2.17 18.04 -13.17
C LYS A 194 -1.34 18.12 -14.45
N GLN A 195 -0.38 19.05 -14.53
CA GLN A 195 0.49 19.21 -15.70
C GLN A 195 1.33 17.95 -15.95
N ILE A 196 1.87 17.35 -14.89
CA ILE A 196 2.65 16.12 -14.98
C ILE A 196 1.77 14.94 -15.37
N ALA A 197 0.59 14.80 -14.74
CA ALA A 197 -0.35 13.72 -15.02
C ALA A 197 -0.85 13.73 -16.48
N LYS A 198 -1.01 14.91 -17.07
CA LYS A 198 -1.34 15.07 -18.50
C LYS A 198 -0.16 14.83 -19.44
N GLY A 199 1.05 14.65 -18.90
CA GLY A 199 2.25 14.47 -19.70
C GLY A 199 2.78 15.76 -20.35
N GLU A 200 2.28 16.92 -19.94
CA GLU A 200 2.73 18.24 -20.42
C GLU A 200 4.15 18.57 -19.92
N ARG A 201 4.52 17.96 -18.78
CA ARG A 201 5.84 18.07 -18.14
C ARG A 201 6.25 16.71 -17.59
N GLN A 202 7.56 16.40 -17.54
CA GLN A 202 8.10 15.19 -16.90
C GLN A 202 7.25 13.94 -17.23
N PRO A 203 7.08 13.55 -18.49
CA PRO A 203 6.15 12.48 -18.89
C PRO A 203 6.47 11.14 -18.23
N GLU A 204 7.71 10.91 -17.80
CA GLU A 204 8.16 9.75 -17.04
C GLU A 204 7.54 9.66 -15.63
N LEU A 205 6.98 10.76 -15.11
CA LEU A 205 6.30 10.83 -13.80
C LEU A 205 4.77 10.82 -13.92
N SER A 206 4.23 10.79 -15.14
CA SER A 206 2.80 10.95 -15.40
C SER A 206 1.96 9.92 -14.62
N VAL A 207 2.38 8.66 -14.58
CA VAL A 207 1.68 7.58 -13.85
C VAL A 207 1.61 7.88 -12.36
N GLN A 208 2.73 8.30 -11.76
CA GLN A 208 2.77 8.65 -10.33
C GLN A 208 1.89 9.87 -10.02
N ALA A 209 1.90 10.87 -10.91
CA ALA A 209 1.04 12.05 -10.73
C ALA A 209 -0.45 11.70 -10.80
N ILE A 210 -0.86 10.79 -11.68
CA ILE A 210 -2.23 10.26 -11.74
C ILE A 210 -2.61 9.58 -10.43
N GLU A 211 -1.75 8.72 -9.90
CA GLU A 211 -1.97 8.03 -8.62
C GLU A 211 -2.11 9.03 -7.46
N TYR A 212 -1.26 10.04 -7.41
CA TYR A 212 -1.31 11.07 -6.35
C TYR A 212 -2.55 11.96 -6.44
N LEU A 213 -3.05 12.27 -7.65
CA LEU A 213 -4.34 12.95 -7.81
C LEU A 213 -5.49 12.11 -7.23
N GLY A 214 -5.45 10.79 -7.41
CA GLY A 214 -6.41 9.88 -6.78
C GLY A 214 -6.34 9.93 -5.26
N LEU A 215 -5.13 9.90 -4.69
CA LEU A 215 -4.92 9.95 -3.23
C LEU A 215 -5.33 11.29 -2.61
N GLN A 216 -5.13 12.40 -3.31
CA GLN A 216 -5.63 13.71 -2.87
C GLN A 216 -7.15 13.77 -2.84
N GLY A 217 -7.81 13.08 -3.78
CA GLY A 217 -9.27 13.11 -3.90
C GLY A 217 -9.83 14.51 -4.23
N GLY A 218 -11.12 14.68 -3.96
CA GLY A 218 -11.80 15.96 -4.14
C GLY A 218 -12.18 16.26 -5.60
N ALA A 219 -13.06 17.26 -5.79
CA ALA A 219 -13.70 17.54 -7.08
C ALA A 219 -12.71 18.01 -8.17
N GLU A 220 -11.62 18.69 -7.80
CA GLU A 220 -10.62 19.17 -8.77
C GLU A 220 -9.82 17.99 -9.33
N SER A 221 -9.29 17.13 -8.45
CA SER A 221 -8.56 15.94 -8.85
C SER A 221 -9.42 15.02 -9.72
N GLY A 222 -10.69 14.83 -9.34
CA GLY A 222 -11.67 14.07 -10.14
C GLY A 222 -11.82 14.60 -11.56
N ARG A 223 -11.99 15.91 -11.74
CA ARG A 223 -12.07 16.52 -13.07
C ARG A 223 -10.83 16.29 -13.92
N VAL A 224 -9.67 16.38 -13.31
CA VAL A 224 -8.39 16.12 -14.01
C VAL A 224 -8.28 14.66 -14.43
N LEU A 225 -8.66 13.73 -13.54
CA LEU A 225 -8.66 12.29 -13.85
C LEU A 225 -9.65 11.94 -14.97
N GLU A 226 -10.85 12.55 -14.97
CA GLU A 226 -11.83 12.40 -16.04
C GLU A 226 -11.32 12.94 -17.39
N GLU A 227 -10.64 14.09 -17.37
CA GLU A 227 -10.03 14.65 -18.57
C GLU A 227 -8.93 13.72 -19.12
N ILE A 228 -8.04 13.19 -18.25
CA ILE A 228 -7.00 12.23 -18.66
C ILE A 228 -7.64 10.97 -19.23
N TYR A 229 -8.66 10.42 -18.56
CA TYR A 229 -9.36 9.21 -18.98
C TYR A 229 -10.00 9.39 -20.38
N SER A 230 -10.65 10.52 -20.59
CA SER A 230 -11.36 10.80 -21.85
C SER A 230 -10.45 11.16 -23.01
N SER A 231 -9.33 11.86 -22.75
CA SER A 231 -8.46 12.40 -23.79
C SER A 231 -7.24 11.53 -24.12
N SER A 232 -6.78 10.68 -23.19
CA SER A 232 -5.59 9.87 -23.40
C SER A 232 -5.82 8.78 -24.45
N PRO A 233 -4.92 8.64 -25.45
CA PRO A 233 -4.92 7.51 -26.36
C PRO A 233 -4.26 6.25 -25.77
N ASP A 234 -3.57 6.38 -24.63
CA ASP A 234 -2.87 5.26 -23.98
C ASP A 234 -3.79 4.50 -23.03
N PRO A 235 -4.10 3.20 -23.29
CA PRO A 235 -4.91 2.39 -22.42
C PRO A 235 -4.33 2.25 -21.00
N LYS A 236 -3.01 2.33 -20.82
CA LYS A 236 -2.36 2.28 -19.51
C LYS A 236 -2.66 3.52 -18.69
N ALA A 237 -2.60 4.70 -19.31
CA ALA A 237 -2.96 5.95 -18.65
C ALA A 237 -4.44 5.96 -18.27
N LYS A 238 -5.35 5.50 -19.16
CA LYS A 238 -6.77 5.32 -18.83
C LYS A 238 -6.99 4.36 -17.67
N SER A 239 -6.31 3.21 -17.69
CA SER A 239 -6.38 2.22 -16.60
C SER A 239 -5.93 2.82 -15.27
N LYS A 240 -4.86 3.61 -15.26
CA LYS A 240 -4.38 4.29 -14.06
C LYS A 240 -5.31 5.41 -13.60
N ALA A 241 -5.94 6.12 -14.53
CA ALA A 241 -6.95 7.10 -14.18
C ALA A 241 -8.18 6.47 -13.50
N LEU A 242 -8.63 5.29 -13.95
CA LEU A 242 -9.69 4.52 -13.28
C LEU A 242 -9.31 4.10 -11.86
N GLU A 243 -8.10 3.58 -11.67
CA GLU A 243 -7.58 3.25 -10.33
C GLU A 243 -7.54 4.49 -9.42
N ALA A 244 -7.07 5.61 -9.95
CA ALA A 244 -7.03 6.87 -9.22
C ALA A 244 -8.44 7.42 -8.90
N MET A 245 -9.40 7.29 -9.82
CA MET A 245 -10.80 7.64 -9.57
C MET A 245 -11.41 6.80 -8.45
N MET A 246 -11.09 5.50 -8.39
CA MET A 246 -11.51 4.62 -7.30
C MET A 246 -10.88 5.07 -5.97
N LEU A 247 -9.58 5.34 -5.92
CA LEU A 247 -8.89 5.80 -4.72
C LEU A 247 -9.44 7.13 -4.20
N GLY A 248 -9.83 8.03 -5.11
CA GLY A 248 -10.42 9.34 -4.80
C GLY A 248 -11.92 9.32 -4.52
N ASP A 249 -12.54 8.12 -4.46
CA ASP A 249 -13.99 7.91 -4.26
C ASP A 249 -14.87 8.60 -5.32
N HIS A 250 -14.39 8.64 -6.58
CA HIS A 250 -15.12 9.21 -7.71
C HIS A 250 -16.05 8.18 -8.39
N LYS A 251 -16.96 7.58 -7.62
CA LYS A 251 -17.82 6.47 -8.05
C LYS A 251 -18.58 6.75 -9.35
N GLU A 252 -19.13 7.94 -9.51
CA GLU A 252 -19.93 8.29 -10.70
C GLU A 252 -19.10 8.26 -12.00
N MET A 253 -17.82 8.63 -11.92
CA MET A 253 -16.91 8.61 -13.06
C MET A 253 -16.55 7.17 -13.44
N VAL A 254 -16.27 6.31 -12.44
CA VAL A 254 -16.02 4.88 -12.66
C VAL A 254 -17.26 4.19 -13.24
N LEU A 255 -18.45 4.54 -12.76
CA LEU A 255 -19.72 4.03 -13.28
C LEU A 255 -19.95 4.46 -14.73
N ALA A 256 -19.62 5.70 -15.08
CA ALA A 256 -19.71 6.17 -16.46
C ALA A 256 -18.80 5.36 -17.40
N ALA A 257 -17.58 5.05 -16.95
CA ALA A 257 -16.65 4.18 -17.69
C ALA A 257 -17.18 2.74 -17.81
N ALA A 258 -17.72 2.16 -16.74
CA ALA A 258 -18.32 0.81 -16.78
C ALA A 258 -19.50 0.69 -17.76
N ARG A 259 -20.23 1.79 -17.99
CA ARG A 259 -21.37 1.88 -18.94
C ARG A 259 -20.96 2.16 -20.38
N GLY A 260 -19.98 3.03 -20.58
CA GLY A 260 -19.72 3.65 -21.88
C GLY A 260 -18.41 3.28 -22.57
N GLU A 261 -17.45 2.69 -21.85
CA GLU A 261 -16.15 2.34 -22.45
C GLU A 261 -16.29 1.24 -23.50
N GLN A 262 -15.66 1.45 -24.66
CA GLN A 262 -15.70 0.51 -25.77
C GLN A 262 -14.62 -0.57 -25.68
N ASP A 263 -13.50 -0.26 -25.04
CA ASP A 263 -12.48 -1.22 -24.75
C ASP A 263 -12.97 -2.16 -23.64
N VAL A 264 -13.06 -3.45 -23.96
CA VAL A 264 -13.61 -4.48 -23.07
C VAL A 264 -12.76 -4.65 -21.80
N GLU A 265 -11.45 -4.51 -21.91
CA GLU A 265 -10.54 -4.64 -20.77
C GLU A 265 -10.69 -3.45 -19.82
N LEU A 266 -10.71 -2.23 -20.34
CA LEU A 266 -10.94 -1.02 -19.53
C LEU A 266 -12.34 -1.02 -18.91
N ARG A 267 -13.36 -1.44 -19.66
CA ARG A 267 -14.72 -1.57 -19.14
C ARG A 267 -14.80 -2.61 -18.03
N GLY A 268 -14.17 -3.77 -18.21
CA GLY A 268 -14.05 -4.81 -17.20
C GLY A 268 -13.34 -4.31 -15.94
N LYS A 269 -12.30 -3.51 -16.11
CA LYS A 269 -11.58 -2.88 -15.00
C LYS A 269 -12.46 -1.87 -14.23
N ALA A 270 -13.24 -1.05 -14.94
CA ALA A 270 -14.17 -0.14 -14.28
C ALA A 270 -15.24 -0.91 -13.45
N VAL A 271 -15.74 -2.04 -13.97
CA VAL A 271 -16.65 -2.93 -13.24
C VAL A 271 -15.99 -3.49 -11.97
N GLU A 272 -14.74 -3.95 -12.06
CA GLU A 272 -13.97 -4.45 -10.91
C GLU A 272 -13.78 -3.35 -9.85
N MET A 273 -13.45 -2.11 -10.27
CA MET A 273 -13.31 -0.98 -9.36
C MET A 273 -14.62 -0.67 -8.63
N LEU A 274 -15.78 -0.77 -9.31
CA LEU A 274 -17.10 -0.63 -8.67
C LEU A 274 -17.34 -1.70 -7.59
N GLY A 275 -16.84 -2.92 -7.79
CA GLY A 275 -16.86 -3.98 -6.77
C GLY A 275 -16.07 -3.59 -5.53
N VAL A 276 -14.86 -3.06 -5.72
CA VAL A 276 -14.00 -2.57 -4.63
C VAL A 276 -14.64 -1.40 -3.88
N MET A 277 -15.38 -0.54 -4.60
CA MET A 277 -16.11 0.62 -4.05
C MET A 277 -17.45 0.24 -3.39
N ASP A 278 -17.78 -1.05 -3.29
CA ASP A 278 -19.05 -1.55 -2.75
C ASP A 278 -20.29 -0.96 -3.45
N ALA A 279 -20.19 -0.72 -4.77
CA ALA A 279 -21.26 -0.16 -5.58
C ALA A 279 -22.27 -1.23 -6.03
N THR A 280 -22.75 -2.05 -5.10
CA THR A 280 -23.58 -3.24 -5.39
C THR A 280 -24.87 -2.92 -6.13
N ALA A 281 -25.53 -1.82 -5.80
CA ALA A 281 -26.77 -1.39 -6.48
C ALA A 281 -26.52 -1.09 -7.97
N GLU A 282 -25.44 -0.38 -8.27
CA GLU A 282 -25.04 -0.01 -9.63
C GLU A 282 -24.60 -1.24 -10.43
N LEU A 283 -23.87 -2.15 -9.79
CA LEU A 283 -23.45 -3.42 -10.41
C LEU A 283 -24.64 -4.33 -10.76
N ARG A 284 -25.66 -4.39 -9.89
CA ARG A 284 -26.90 -5.14 -10.16
C ARG A 284 -27.65 -4.58 -11.37
N GLU A 285 -27.74 -3.26 -11.50
CA GLU A 285 -28.37 -2.62 -12.67
C GLU A 285 -27.55 -2.85 -13.96
N LEU A 286 -26.20 -2.80 -13.86
CA LEU A 286 -25.35 -3.14 -15.00
C LEU A 286 -25.54 -4.60 -15.43
N TYR A 287 -25.64 -5.54 -14.50
CA TYR A 287 -25.79 -6.97 -14.80
C TYR A 287 -27.08 -7.27 -15.60
N LYS A 288 -28.18 -6.58 -15.27
CA LYS A 288 -29.47 -6.76 -15.95
C LYS A 288 -29.43 -6.31 -17.41
N THR A 289 -28.63 -5.32 -17.74
CA THR A 289 -28.58 -4.69 -19.06
C THR A 289 -27.38 -5.10 -19.91
N GLU A 290 -26.36 -5.73 -19.31
CA GLU A 290 -25.16 -6.13 -20.00
C GLU A 290 -25.39 -7.32 -20.95
N SER A 291 -24.85 -7.21 -22.15
CA SER A 291 -24.94 -8.26 -23.18
C SER A 291 -23.61 -8.99 -23.43
N SER A 292 -22.49 -8.39 -23.05
CA SER A 292 -21.16 -9.00 -23.21
C SER A 292 -20.94 -10.10 -22.16
N PRO A 293 -20.72 -11.37 -22.57
CA PRO A 293 -20.44 -12.45 -21.64
C PRO A 293 -19.16 -12.20 -20.80
N GLN A 294 -18.18 -11.52 -21.38
CA GLN A 294 -16.94 -11.17 -20.68
C GLN A 294 -17.20 -10.17 -19.55
N ILE A 295 -17.98 -9.11 -19.82
CA ILE A 295 -18.32 -8.11 -18.80
C ILE A 295 -19.28 -8.71 -17.76
N LYS A 296 -20.25 -9.57 -18.16
CA LYS A 296 -21.07 -10.32 -17.19
C LYS A 296 -20.21 -11.15 -16.23
N ALA A 297 -19.19 -11.83 -16.74
CA ALA A 297 -18.28 -12.58 -15.89
C ALA A 297 -17.51 -11.66 -14.90
N LYS A 298 -17.12 -10.47 -15.35
CA LYS A 298 -16.50 -9.44 -14.47
C LYS A 298 -17.48 -8.89 -13.43
N LEU A 299 -18.75 -8.71 -13.79
CA LEU A 299 -19.79 -8.32 -12.84
C LEU A 299 -19.99 -9.38 -11.75
N VAL A 300 -19.97 -10.69 -12.11
CA VAL A 300 -20.01 -11.77 -11.11
C VAL A 300 -18.78 -11.73 -10.20
N GLU A 301 -17.58 -11.48 -10.73
CA GLU A 301 -16.37 -11.26 -9.93
C GLU A 301 -16.54 -10.09 -8.97
N SER A 302 -17.13 -9.00 -9.43
CA SER A 302 -17.33 -7.82 -8.59
C SER A 302 -18.35 -8.03 -7.47
N PHE A 303 -19.35 -8.92 -7.65
CA PHE A 303 -20.29 -9.26 -6.59
C PHE A 303 -19.62 -10.02 -5.44
N PHE A 304 -18.67 -10.93 -5.70
CA PHE A 304 -17.97 -11.55 -4.57
C PHE A 304 -16.89 -10.66 -3.95
N ILE A 305 -16.30 -9.69 -4.70
CA ILE A 305 -15.46 -8.65 -4.13
C ILE A 305 -16.25 -7.77 -3.16
N ALA A 306 -17.51 -7.47 -3.49
CA ALA A 306 -18.43 -6.67 -2.69
C ALA A 306 -19.23 -7.49 -1.63
N ASP A 307 -18.92 -8.77 -1.43
CA ASP A 307 -19.62 -9.69 -0.53
C ASP A 307 -21.15 -9.77 -0.77
N ASP A 308 -21.60 -9.59 -2.04
CA ASP A 308 -23.02 -9.61 -2.40
C ASP A 308 -23.56 -11.04 -2.56
N VAL A 309 -23.71 -11.75 -1.45
CA VAL A 309 -24.18 -13.14 -1.41
C VAL A 309 -25.54 -13.32 -2.06
N ASP A 310 -26.46 -12.36 -1.86
CA ASP A 310 -27.82 -12.47 -2.39
C ASP A 310 -27.83 -12.52 -3.93
N THR A 311 -27.08 -11.61 -4.57
CA THR A 311 -26.96 -11.57 -6.03
C THR A 311 -26.19 -12.78 -6.57
N LEU A 312 -25.12 -13.23 -5.91
CA LEU A 312 -24.41 -14.44 -6.30
C LEU A 312 -25.32 -15.66 -6.23
N THR A 313 -26.14 -15.80 -5.19
CA THR A 313 -27.12 -16.88 -5.03
C THR A 313 -28.18 -16.83 -6.15
N GLU A 314 -28.71 -15.64 -6.46
CA GLU A 314 -29.67 -15.47 -7.56
C GLU A 314 -29.07 -15.93 -8.89
N ILE A 315 -27.85 -15.48 -9.23
CA ILE A 315 -27.16 -15.84 -10.47
C ILE A 315 -26.89 -17.35 -10.50
N ALA A 316 -26.39 -17.93 -9.41
CA ALA A 316 -26.10 -19.37 -9.31
C ALA A 316 -27.35 -20.23 -9.59
N ARG A 317 -28.52 -19.77 -9.19
CA ARG A 317 -29.80 -20.49 -9.36
C ARG A 317 -30.45 -20.26 -10.72
N THR A 318 -30.38 -19.04 -11.26
CA THR A 318 -31.33 -18.60 -12.30
C THR A 318 -30.68 -18.14 -13.60
N ASP A 319 -29.38 -17.83 -13.63
CA ASP A 319 -28.77 -17.33 -14.87
C ASP A 319 -28.82 -18.37 -15.98
N ALA A 320 -29.14 -17.93 -17.19
CA ALA A 320 -29.25 -18.82 -18.36
C ALA A 320 -27.90 -19.42 -18.78
N ASP A 321 -26.78 -18.70 -18.54
CA ASP A 321 -25.43 -19.17 -18.87
C ASP A 321 -24.87 -20.06 -17.75
N PRO A 322 -24.68 -21.36 -18.00
CA PRO A 322 -24.11 -22.26 -16.99
C PRO A 322 -22.68 -21.88 -16.56
N LYS A 323 -21.95 -21.11 -17.37
CA LYS A 323 -20.62 -20.61 -16.96
C LYS A 323 -20.75 -19.53 -15.89
N LEU A 324 -21.73 -18.63 -16.03
CA LEU A 324 -22.00 -17.59 -15.03
C LEU A 324 -22.55 -18.21 -13.74
N ARG A 325 -23.44 -19.22 -13.83
CA ARG A 325 -23.90 -19.96 -12.63
C ARG A 325 -22.73 -20.58 -11.86
N ARG A 326 -21.82 -21.29 -12.56
CA ARG A 326 -20.64 -21.90 -11.91
C ARG A 326 -19.68 -20.86 -11.32
N LYS A 327 -19.52 -19.72 -12.00
CA LYS A 327 -18.70 -18.62 -11.49
C LYS A 327 -19.31 -17.99 -10.23
N ALA A 328 -20.62 -17.86 -10.16
CA ALA A 328 -21.32 -17.39 -8.97
C ALA A 328 -21.19 -18.37 -7.79
N ILE A 329 -21.25 -19.69 -8.06
CA ILE A 329 -20.99 -20.74 -7.06
C ILE A 329 -19.56 -20.63 -6.51
N GLU A 330 -18.57 -20.43 -7.38
CA GLU A 330 -17.18 -20.18 -6.97
C GLU A 330 -17.07 -18.93 -6.09
N GLY A 331 -17.74 -17.84 -6.49
CA GLY A 331 -17.81 -16.61 -5.71
C GLY A 331 -18.38 -16.82 -4.31
N LEU A 332 -19.47 -17.59 -4.18
CA LEU A 332 -20.04 -17.95 -2.87
C LEU A 332 -19.03 -18.74 -2.01
N GLY A 333 -18.15 -19.56 -2.61
CA GLY A 333 -17.09 -20.25 -1.89
C GLY A 333 -15.96 -19.32 -1.41
N ILE A 334 -15.73 -18.21 -2.11
CA ILE A 334 -14.69 -17.22 -1.76
C ILE A 334 -15.18 -16.26 -0.66
N VAL A 335 -16.48 -15.96 -0.63
CA VAL A 335 -17.07 -15.06 0.37
C VAL A 335 -17.09 -15.75 1.74
N ASP A 336 -16.27 -15.26 2.67
CA ASP A 336 -16.19 -15.79 4.04
C ASP A 336 -17.40 -15.35 4.87
N SER A 337 -18.55 -16.00 4.64
CA SER A 337 -19.77 -15.71 5.42
C SER A 337 -20.61 -16.95 5.69
N PRO A 338 -21.24 -17.03 6.89
CA PRO A 338 -22.17 -18.11 7.22
C PRO A 338 -23.35 -18.20 6.24
N GLN A 339 -23.79 -17.06 5.68
CA GLN A 339 -24.85 -17.01 4.70
C GLN A 339 -24.44 -17.69 3.39
N ALA A 340 -23.24 -17.40 2.89
CA ALA A 340 -22.74 -18.03 1.67
C ALA A 340 -22.62 -19.55 1.82
N ARG A 341 -22.13 -20.06 2.97
CA ARG A 341 -22.07 -21.50 3.25
C ARG A 341 -23.46 -22.13 3.28
N ALA A 342 -24.44 -21.50 3.92
CA ALA A 342 -25.81 -21.97 3.95
C ALA A 342 -26.44 -22.02 2.54
N GLU A 343 -26.18 -21.02 1.70
CA GLU A 343 -26.66 -20.98 0.33
C GLU A 343 -26.00 -22.05 -0.56
N LEU A 344 -24.70 -22.30 -0.38
CA LEU A 344 -24.00 -23.40 -1.07
C LEU A 344 -24.59 -24.77 -0.70
N ALA A 345 -24.91 -25.00 0.59
CA ALA A 345 -25.55 -26.25 1.03
C ALA A 345 -26.93 -26.43 0.40
N ALA A 346 -27.76 -25.37 0.40
CA ALA A 346 -29.08 -25.40 -0.23
C ALA A 346 -29.01 -25.58 -1.77
N LEU A 347 -27.99 -25.01 -2.41
CA LEU A 347 -27.72 -25.22 -3.83
C LEU A 347 -27.35 -26.67 -4.13
N TYR A 348 -26.49 -27.29 -3.30
CA TYR A 348 -26.09 -28.68 -3.47
C TYR A 348 -27.28 -29.66 -3.39
N GLU A 349 -28.18 -29.43 -2.43
CA GLU A 349 -29.38 -30.26 -2.27
C GLU A 349 -30.36 -30.18 -3.46
N SER A 350 -30.47 -29.00 -4.06
CA SER A 350 -31.42 -28.75 -5.16
C SER A 350 -30.86 -29.02 -6.56
N GLU A 351 -29.54 -29.05 -6.74
CA GLU A 351 -28.88 -29.18 -8.03
C GLU A 351 -28.89 -30.64 -8.52
N GLN A 352 -29.20 -30.83 -9.79
CA GLN A 352 -29.22 -32.17 -10.45
C GLN A 352 -28.05 -32.38 -11.40
N ASP A 353 -27.48 -31.27 -11.92
CA ASP A 353 -26.34 -31.37 -12.83
C ASP A 353 -25.07 -31.77 -12.07
N ARG A 354 -24.50 -32.89 -12.51
CA ARG A 354 -23.32 -33.50 -11.85
C ARG A 354 -22.10 -32.56 -11.86
N ASP A 355 -21.88 -31.84 -12.96
CA ASP A 355 -20.74 -30.96 -13.11
C ASP A 355 -20.91 -29.74 -12.18
N THR A 356 -22.11 -29.19 -12.08
CA THR A 356 -22.43 -28.10 -11.17
C THR A 356 -22.33 -28.53 -9.70
N ARG A 357 -22.84 -29.75 -9.35
CA ARG A 357 -22.63 -30.32 -8.01
C ARG A 357 -21.13 -30.45 -7.67
N GLY A 358 -20.34 -30.93 -8.66
CA GLY A 358 -18.89 -30.97 -8.53
C GLY A 358 -18.23 -29.61 -8.30
N LYS A 359 -18.80 -28.54 -8.83
CA LYS A 359 -18.32 -27.16 -8.59
C LYS A 359 -18.74 -26.64 -7.21
N ILE A 360 -19.91 -27.07 -6.70
CA ILE A 360 -20.32 -26.73 -5.33
C ILE A 360 -19.40 -27.41 -4.29
N LEU A 361 -18.94 -28.65 -4.55
CA LEU A 361 -17.96 -29.32 -3.70
C LEU A 361 -16.63 -28.54 -3.64
N GLU A 362 -16.19 -27.99 -4.76
CA GLU A 362 -15.03 -27.12 -4.81
C GLU A 362 -15.26 -25.82 -4.00
N ALA A 363 -16.47 -25.25 -4.10
CA ALA A 363 -16.84 -24.05 -3.34
C ALA A 363 -16.87 -24.31 -1.82
N PHE A 364 -17.29 -25.50 -1.34
CA PHE A 364 -17.16 -25.87 0.07
C PHE A 364 -15.69 -25.87 0.54
N MET A 365 -14.78 -26.40 -0.28
CA MET A 365 -13.35 -26.37 0.03
C MET A 365 -12.84 -24.92 0.10
N LEU A 366 -13.21 -24.06 -0.85
CA LEU A 366 -12.83 -22.65 -0.86
C LEU A 366 -13.39 -21.89 0.35
N ALA A 367 -14.60 -22.26 0.81
CA ALA A 367 -15.24 -21.68 2.00
C ALA A 367 -14.69 -22.24 3.33
N ASP A 368 -13.68 -23.11 3.27
CA ASP A 368 -13.14 -23.86 4.42
C ASP A 368 -14.23 -24.59 5.24
N ASP A 369 -15.24 -25.16 4.52
CA ASP A 369 -16.37 -25.88 5.11
C ASP A 369 -16.16 -27.38 5.04
N ALA A 370 -15.29 -27.89 5.93
CA ALA A 370 -15.00 -29.32 6.02
C ALA A 370 -16.25 -30.14 6.38
N GLN A 371 -17.14 -29.58 7.22
CA GLN A 371 -18.36 -30.28 7.66
C GLN A 371 -19.31 -30.53 6.48
N ALA A 372 -19.50 -29.56 5.60
CA ALA A 372 -20.33 -29.73 4.39
C ALA A 372 -19.80 -30.85 3.48
N LEU A 373 -18.48 -30.94 3.29
CA LEU A 373 -17.87 -32.04 2.53
C LEU A 373 -18.07 -33.40 3.22
N ILE A 374 -17.93 -33.47 4.56
CA ILE A 374 -18.17 -34.68 5.35
C ILE A 374 -19.62 -35.14 5.23
N ASP A 375 -20.58 -34.22 5.30
CA ASP A 375 -22.01 -34.52 5.17
C ASP A 375 -22.33 -35.07 3.78
N VAL A 376 -21.74 -34.49 2.75
CA VAL A 376 -21.85 -35.01 1.36
C VAL A 376 -21.25 -36.42 1.26
N ILE A 377 -20.06 -36.67 1.79
CA ILE A 377 -19.45 -38.01 1.75
C ILE A 377 -20.36 -39.04 2.40
N GLY A 378 -21.09 -38.67 3.47
CA GLY A 378 -22.00 -39.56 4.19
C GLY A 378 -23.34 -39.83 3.50
N SER A 379 -23.85 -38.89 2.68
CA SER A 379 -25.21 -38.91 2.13
C SER A 379 -25.29 -39.13 0.62
N GLU A 380 -24.24 -38.74 -0.13
CA GLU A 380 -24.21 -38.76 -1.59
C GLU A 380 -24.22 -40.19 -2.15
N GLN A 381 -25.06 -40.43 -3.16
CA GLN A 381 -25.16 -41.75 -3.82
C GLN A 381 -24.21 -41.86 -5.02
N ASP A 382 -23.88 -40.75 -5.67
CA ASP A 382 -22.93 -40.74 -6.79
C ASP A 382 -21.50 -40.97 -6.27
N ARG A 383 -20.93 -42.10 -6.70
CA ARG A 383 -19.60 -42.54 -6.26
C ARG A 383 -18.50 -41.52 -6.63
N GLU A 384 -18.61 -40.89 -7.80
CA GLU A 384 -17.60 -39.95 -8.26
C GLU A 384 -17.68 -38.59 -7.50
N LEU A 385 -18.91 -38.14 -7.19
CA LEU A 385 -19.08 -36.96 -6.34
C LEU A 385 -18.58 -37.20 -4.90
N ARG A 386 -18.86 -38.39 -4.34
CA ARG A 386 -18.27 -38.77 -3.05
C ARG A 386 -16.75 -38.79 -3.07
N LYS A 387 -16.17 -39.37 -4.14
CA LYS A 387 -14.71 -39.38 -4.31
C LYS A 387 -14.15 -37.98 -4.40
N LYS A 388 -14.81 -37.12 -5.17
CA LYS A 388 -14.41 -35.71 -5.33
C LYS A 388 -14.50 -34.93 -4.01
N ALA A 389 -15.55 -35.15 -3.23
CA ALA A 389 -15.68 -34.55 -1.90
C ALA A 389 -14.56 -34.99 -0.94
N LEU A 390 -14.18 -36.29 -0.99
CA LEU A 390 -13.07 -36.82 -0.21
C LEU A 390 -11.72 -36.25 -0.68
N GLU A 391 -11.52 -36.07 -1.98
CA GLU A 391 -10.33 -35.43 -2.55
C GLU A 391 -10.21 -33.98 -2.05
N TYR A 392 -11.30 -33.19 -2.10
CA TYR A 392 -11.27 -31.82 -1.60
C TYR A 392 -11.07 -31.77 -0.09
N LEU A 393 -11.72 -32.64 0.69
CA LEU A 393 -11.51 -32.73 2.13
C LEU A 393 -10.04 -33.03 2.48
N SER A 394 -9.36 -33.85 1.67
CA SER A 394 -7.94 -34.18 1.86
C SER A 394 -6.98 -33.02 1.57
N LEU A 395 -7.42 -31.98 0.87
CA LEU A 395 -6.65 -30.77 0.57
C LEU A 395 -6.82 -29.69 1.66
N MET A 396 -7.77 -29.88 2.60
CA MET A 396 -8.05 -28.91 3.63
C MET A 396 -7.10 -29.11 4.83
N ASP A 397 -6.56 -28.00 5.34
CA ASP A 397 -5.73 -28.00 6.54
C ASP A 397 -6.62 -27.71 7.78
N SER A 398 -7.48 -28.71 8.13
CA SER A 398 -8.38 -28.60 9.28
C SER A 398 -8.36 -29.85 10.13
N ASP A 399 -8.50 -29.67 11.45
CA ASP A 399 -8.58 -30.79 12.42
C ASP A 399 -9.77 -31.69 12.15
N GLU A 400 -10.91 -31.14 11.68
CA GLU A 400 -12.11 -31.87 11.32
C GLU A 400 -11.90 -32.79 10.11
N ALA A 401 -11.27 -32.27 9.05
CA ALA A 401 -10.91 -33.02 7.88
C ALA A 401 -9.97 -34.19 8.25
N MET A 402 -8.92 -33.89 9.00
CA MET A 402 -7.96 -34.90 9.46
C MET A 402 -8.61 -35.99 10.31
N ALA A 403 -9.46 -35.60 11.28
CA ALA A 403 -10.17 -36.54 12.15
C ALA A 403 -11.10 -37.47 11.35
N TYR A 404 -11.78 -36.92 10.32
CA TYR A 404 -12.63 -37.73 9.45
C TYR A 404 -11.83 -38.71 8.59
N LEU A 405 -10.73 -38.25 7.97
CA LEU A 405 -9.87 -39.10 7.14
C LEU A 405 -9.27 -40.26 7.95
N MET A 406 -8.81 -40.00 9.18
CA MET A 406 -8.32 -41.06 10.09
C MET A 406 -9.40 -42.08 10.46
N LYS A 407 -10.67 -41.66 10.51
CA LYS A 407 -11.79 -42.59 10.81
C LYS A 407 -12.17 -43.47 9.63
N VAL A 408 -11.92 -43.03 8.40
CA VAL A 408 -12.19 -43.77 7.17
C VAL A 408 -11.11 -44.80 6.88
N LEU A 409 -9.87 -44.60 7.36
CA LEU A 409 -8.74 -45.56 7.24
C LEU A 409 -8.83 -46.62 8.32
#